data_880d9d00d8bf05a8dcde864f2ba5f76a
#
_entry.id   880d9d00d8bf05a8dcde864f2ba5f76a
#
_cell.length_a   1.000
_cell.length_b   1.000
_cell.length_c   1.000
_cell.angle_alpha   90.00
_cell.angle_beta   90.00
_cell.angle_gamma   90.00
#
_symmetry.space_group_name_H-M   'P 1'
#
loop_
_entity.id
_entity.type
_entity.pdbx_description
1 polymer ?
#
loop_
_entity_poly.entity_id
_entity_poly.type
_entity_poly.pdbx_seq_one_letter_code
_entity_poly.pdbx_strand_id
1 'polypeptide(L)'
;MNIDFYERIWMWMAVAIVVLFMSFVGASTFGQGLHPPSHIETIDPTKVFQDPRFSRIGTPTELPDGTIEVQLAAIMFSFVPNEIRVPPGRRIRFRMTSGDVTHGFMIAGTNANSMIVPGYISQFTTTFESPGDYLLICHEFCGTGHHAMHGRVVVDPAAPVAAGAAPAHQGAH
;
A
#
# COMPACT_ATOMS: atom_id res chain seq x y z
N MET A 1 -37.78 13.51 34.42
CA MET A 1 -37.89 13.40 32.95
C MET A 1 -38.45 12.01 32.66
N ASN A 2 -39.69 11.92 32.18
CA ASN A 2 -40.30 10.61 31.84
C ASN A 2 -39.90 10.31 30.41
N ILE A 3 -39.03 9.30 30.26
CA ILE A 3 -38.60 8.80 28.94
C ILE A 3 -39.75 7.99 28.36
N ASP A 4 -40.21 8.34 27.16
CA ASP A 4 -41.27 7.62 26.44
C ASP A 4 -40.88 6.15 26.21
N PHE A 5 -41.90 5.29 26.14
CA PHE A 5 -41.70 3.84 25.92
C PHE A 5 -40.87 3.53 24.65
N TYR A 6 -41.14 4.23 23.54
CA TYR A 6 -40.42 4.07 22.30
C TYR A 6 -38.97 4.55 22.40
N GLU A 7 -38.74 5.66 23.11
CA GLU A 7 -37.38 6.17 23.35
C GLU A 7 -36.55 5.17 24.16
N ARG A 8 -37.17 4.50 25.14
CA ARG A 8 -36.51 3.44 25.91
C ARG A 8 -36.13 2.22 25.06
N ILE A 9 -37.04 1.82 24.13
CA ILE A 9 -36.73 0.74 23.18
C ILE A 9 -35.54 1.12 22.29
N TRP A 10 -35.56 2.33 21.74
CA TRP A 10 -34.47 2.85 20.92
C TRP A 10 -33.11 2.86 21.67
N MET A 11 -33.13 3.34 22.90
CA MET A 11 -31.90 3.36 23.71
C MET A 11 -31.31 1.97 23.92
N TRP A 12 -32.18 1.00 24.31
CA TRP A 12 -31.70 -0.39 24.52
C TRP A 12 -31.24 -1.04 23.22
N MET A 13 -31.91 -0.77 22.12
CA MET A 13 -31.49 -1.26 20.82
C MET A 13 -30.12 -0.68 20.39
N ALA A 14 -29.94 0.62 20.60
CA ALA A 14 -28.63 1.27 20.32
C ALA A 14 -27.50 0.68 21.18
N VAL A 15 -27.74 0.50 22.49
CA VAL A 15 -26.79 -0.13 23.38
C VAL A 15 -26.46 -1.56 22.92
N ALA A 16 -27.47 -2.35 22.57
CA ALA A 16 -27.28 -3.73 22.10
C ALA A 16 -26.42 -3.78 20.81
N ILE A 17 -26.67 -2.88 19.85
CA ILE A 17 -25.89 -2.79 18.62
C ILE A 17 -24.43 -2.41 18.91
N VAL A 18 -24.19 -1.44 19.78
CA VAL A 18 -22.84 -1.04 20.18
C VAL A 18 -22.10 -2.19 20.86
N VAL A 19 -22.74 -2.89 21.80
CA VAL A 19 -22.14 -4.04 22.49
C VAL A 19 -21.83 -5.17 21.50
N LEU A 20 -22.76 -5.47 20.58
CA LEU A 20 -22.55 -6.47 19.54
C LEU A 20 -21.34 -6.12 18.65
N PHE A 21 -21.28 -4.87 18.19
CA PHE A 21 -20.19 -4.39 17.36
C PHE A 21 -18.83 -4.45 18.09
N MET A 22 -18.78 -3.96 19.32
CA MET A 22 -17.55 -4.01 20.14
C MET A 22 -17.12 -5.45 20.41
N SER A 23 -18.07 -6.37 20.65
CA SER A 23 -17.79 -7.79 20.84
C SER A 23 -17.23 -8.42 19.56
N PHE A 24 -17.78 -8.08 18.41
CA PHE A 24 -17.29 -8.56 17.11
C PHE A 24 -15.88 -8.04 16.83
N VAL A 25 -15.62 -6.75 17.04
CA VAL A 25 -14.27 -6.16 16.86
C VAL A 25 -13.27 -6.81 17.82
N GLY A 26 -13.64 -6.97 19.10
CA GLY A 26 -12.81 -7.64 20.08
C GLY A 26 -12.49 -9.08 19.69
N ALA A 27 -13.49 -9.86 19.31
CA ALA A 27 -13.31 -11.24 18.87
C ALA A 27 -12.41 -11.33 17.61
N SER A 28 -12.59 -10.42 16.65
CA SER A 28 -11.76 -10.36 15.44
C SER A 28 -10.30 -10.00 15.76
N THR A 29 -10.08 -9.04 16.64
CA THR A 29 -8.74 -8.59 17.04
C THR A 29 -7.99 -9.67 17.81
N PHE A 30 -8.62 -10.23 18.84
CA PHE A 30 -7.95 -11.20 19.71
C PHE A 30 -8.01 -12.65 19.21
N GLY A 31 -9.08 -13.01 18.49
CA GLY A 31 -9.28 -14.38 17.98
C GLY A 31 -8.63 -14.63 16.62
N GLN A 32 -8.63 -13.65 15.73
CA GLN A 32 -8.11 -13.80 14.36
C GLN A 32 -6.79 -13.04 14.14
N GLY A 33 -6.29 -12.32 15.14
CA GLY A 33 -5.06 -11.54 15.03
C GLY A 33 -5.14 -10.40 14.00
N LEU A 34 -6.34 -9.88 13.75
CA LEU A 34 -6.54 -8.75 12.86
C LEU A 34 -6.09 -7.48 13.56
N HIS A 35 -4.86 -7.08 13.30
CA HIS A 35 -4.31 -5.82 13.81
C HIS A 35 -4.23 -4.81 12.67
N PRO A 36 -4.47 -3.51 12.95
CA PRO A 36 -4.09 -2.48 12.01
C PRO A 36 -2.59 -2.60 11.71
N PRO A 37 -2.12 -2.32 10.49
CA PRO A 37 -0.70 -2.38 10.16
C PRO A 37 0.05 -1.43 11.11
N SER A 38 0.80 -2.01 12.05
CA SER A 38 1.48 -1.29 13.13
C SER A 38 2.96 -1.01 12.83
N HIS A 39 3.49 -1.55 11.73
CA HIS A 39 4.87 -1.31 11.32
C HIS A 39 4.94 -0.02 10.51
N ILE A 40 5.16 1.09 11.20
CA ILE A 40 5.45 2.36 10.56
C ILE A 40 6.94 2.38 10.27
N GLU A 41 7.28 2.21 9.00
CA GLU A 41 8.64 2.36 8.51
C GLU A 41 8.84 3.79 8.02
N THR A 42 9.81 4.50 8.57
CA THR A 42 10.11 5.90 8.22
C THR A 42 11.37 6.00 7.38
N ILE A 43 11.47 7.05 6.56
CA ILE A 43 12.60 7.35 5.67
C ILE A 43 12.79 8.87 5.59
N ASP A 44 14.03 9.34 5.42
CA ASP A 44 14.30 10.74 5.11
C ASP A 44 13.87 11.04 3.66
N PRO A 45 12.83 11.85 3.42
CA PRO A 45 12.32 12.09 2.07
C PRO A 45 13.36 12.79 1.17
N THR A 46 14.31 13.52 1.75
CA THR A 46 15.35 14.21 0.98
C THR A 46 16.46 13.26 0.49
N LYS A 47 16.50 12.03 1.03
CA LYS A 47 17.56 11.05 0.76
C LYS A 47 17.05 9.73 0.20
N VAL A 48 15.84 9.69 -0.34
CA VAL A 48 15.21 8.46 -0.84
C VAL A 48 16.12 7.67 -1.77
N PHE A 49 16.74 8.34 -2.75
CA PHE A 49 17.62 7.69 -3.72
C PHE A 49 19.01 7.31 -3.18
N GLN A 50 19.32 7.69 -1.95
CA GLN A 50 20.57 7.36 -1.25
C GLN A 50 20.34 6.33 -0.15
N ASP A 51 19.08 6.04 0.20
CA ASP A 51 18.74 5.08 1.25
C ASP A 51 18.98 3.64 0.74
N PRO A 52 19.80 2.84 1.45
CA PRO A 52 20.07 1.45 1.05
C PRO A 52 18.81 0.59 0.89
N ARG A 53 17.72 0.92 1.61
CA ARG A 53 16.44 0.23 1.53
C ARG A 53 15.69 0.47 0.21
N PHE A 54 16.06 1.52 -0.53
CA PHE A 54 15.54 1.89 -1.85
C PHE A 54 16.59 1.78 -2.97
N SER A 55 17.63 0.98 -2.76
CA SER A 55 18.70 0.76 -3.74
C SER A 55 18.26 0.00 -5.00
N ARG A 56 17.07 -0.61 -4.98
CA ARG A 56 16.53 -1.42 -6.08
C ARG A 56 15.30 -0.82 -6.73
N ILE A 57 15.18 0.49 -6.72
CA ILE A 57 14.07 1.19 -7.39
C ILE A 57 13.97 0.69 -8.83
N GLY A 58 12.77 0.23 -9.21
CA GLY A 58 12.45 -0.24 -10.57
C GLY A 58 12.92 -1.67 -10.89
N THR A 59 13.62 -2.34 -10.00
CA THR A 59 14.04 -3.73 -10.23
C THR A 59 13.15 -4.67 -9.42
N PRO A 60 12.22 -5.41 -10.06
CA PRO A 60 11.43 -6.44 -9.39
C PRO A 60 12.35 -7.50 -8.78
N THR A 61 12.21 -7.76 -7.50
CA THR A 61 13.11 -8.64 -6.75
C THR A 61 12.32 -9.71 -6.03
N GLU A 62 12.66 -10.98 -6.22
CA GLU A 62 12.00 -12.08 -5.53
C GLU A 62 12.48 -12.19 -4.09
N LEU A 63 11.56 -12.19 -3.15
CA LEU A 63 11.80 -12.40 -1.73
C LEU A 63 11.81 -13.90 -1.38
N PRO A 64 12.36 -14.30 -0.22
CA PRO A 64 12.42 -15.72 0.19
C PRO A 64 11.05 -16.40 0.31
N ASP A 65 9.98 -15.64 0.50
CA ASP A 65 8.59 -16.12 0.57
C ASP A 65 7.93 -16.28 -0.81
N GLY A 66 8.69 -16.04 -1.89
CA GLY A 66 8.19 -16.08 -3.27
C GLY A 66 7.42 -14.82 -3.70
N THR A 67 7.28 -13.82 -2.84
CA THR A 67 6.70 -12.53 -3.20
C THR A 67 7.70 -11.71 -4.02
N ILE A 68 7.24 -11.00 -5.03
CA ILE A 68 8.08 -10.09 -5.81
C ILE A 68 7.92 -8.69 -5.24
N GLU A 69 9.00 -8.12 -4.71
CA GLU A 69 9.03 -6.74 -4.25
C GLU A 69 9.42 -5.80 -5.39
N VAL A 70 8.65 -4.72 -5.50
CA VAL A 70 8.91 -3.62 -6.44
C VAL A 70 9.02 -2.34 -5.65
N GLN A 71 10.19 -1.73 -5.68
CA GLN A 71 10.44 -0.44 -5.05
C GLN A 71 10.18 0.68 -6.04
N LEU A 72 9.44 1.72 -5.60
CA LEU A 72 9.22 2.92 -6.39
C LEU A 72 9.22 4.17 -5.52
N ALA A 73 9.64 5.28 -6.09
CA ALA A 73 9.55 6.60 -5.51
C ALA A 73 8.57 7.47 -6.30
N ALA A 74 7.82 8.31 -5.61
CA ALA A 74 7.01 9.35 -6.22
C ALA A 74 7.69 10.71 -6.02
N ILE A 75 7.73 11.49 -7.08
CA ILE A 75 8.20 12.87 -7.10
C ILE A 75 7.27 13.69 -7.98
N MET A 76 7.25 15.01 -7.87
CA MET A 76 6.48 15.91 -8.73
C MET A 76 7.04 15.89 -10.17
N PHE A 77 6.36 15.43 -11.17
CA PHE A 77 5.04 14.82 -11.31
C PHE A 77 5.23 13.45 -11.97
N SER A 78 5.98 12.59 -11.33
CA SER A 78 6.40 11.31 -11.92
C SER A 78 6.50 10.19 -10.90
N PHE A 79 6.25 8.97 -11.34
CA PHE A 79 6.68 7.77 -10.65
C PHE A 79 8.06 7.35 -11.13
N VAL A 80 8.92 6.93 -10.23
CA VAL A 80 10.26 6.43 -10.56
C VAL A 80 10.37 4.97 -10.09
N PRO A 81 10.40 4.00 -11.01
CA PRO A 81 10.31 4.17 -12.47
C PRO A 81 8.88 4.49 -12.91
N ASN A 82 8.76 5.04 -14.12
CA ASN A 82 7.46 5.30 -14.75
C ASN A 82 6.83 4.04 -15.39
N GLU A 83 7.65 3.04 -15.69
CA GLU A 83 7.23 1.73 -16.17
C GLU A 83 7.76 0.63 -15.25
N ILE A 84 6.87 -0.26 -14.82
CA ILE A 84 7.16 -1.40 -13.97
C ILE A 84 6.77 -2.67 -14.72
N ARG A 85 7.67 -3.66 -14.80
CA ARG A 85 7.39 -4.96 -15.44
C ARG A 85 7.34 -6.05 -14.38
N VAL A 86 6.24 -6.82 -14.34
CA VAL A 86 6.04 -7.92 -13.37
C VAL A 86 5.40 -9.13 -14.06
N PRO A 87 5.66 -10.36 -13.60
CA PRO A 87 5.00 -11.55 -14.12
C PRO A 87 3.56 -11.70 -13.61
N PRO A 88 2.66 -12.31 -14.38
CA PRO A 88 1.30 -12.63 -13.94
C PRO A 88 1.29 -13.75 -12.88
N GLY A 89 0.18 -13.84 -12.11
CA GLY A 89 -0.07 -14.90 -11.14
C GLY A 89 0.81 -14.88 -9.90
N ARG A 90 1.70 -13.92 -9.75
CA ARG A 90 2.61 -13.79 -8.61
C ARG A 90 2.12 -12.70 -7.65
N ARG A 91 2.40 -12.86 -6.37
CA ARG A 91 2.19 -11.80 -5.38
C ARG A 91 3.22 -10.69 -5.57
N ILE A 92 2.75 -9.50 -5.86
CA ILE A 92 3.58 -8.30 -6.07
C ILE A 92 3.40 -7.38 -4.87
N ARG A 93 4.48 -7.11 -4.15
CA ARG A 93 4.53 -6.13 -3.07
C ARG A 93 5.15 -4.84 -3.60
N PHE A 94 4.35 -3.81 -3.71
CA PHE A 94 4.85 -2.46 -3.95
C PHE A 94 5.33 -1.85 -2.65
N ARG A 95 6.54 -1.34 -2.65
CA ARG A 95 7.14 -0.61 -1.54
C ARG A 95 7.47 0.80 -2.01
N MET A 96 6.81 1.79 -1.43
CA MET A 96 6.68 3.12 -2.03
C MET A 96 7.01 4.21 -1.01
N THR A 97 7.65 5.28 -1.48
CA THR A 97 7.86 6.50 -0.70
C THR A 97 7.83 7.73 -1.59
N SER A 98 7.69 8.90 -0.98
CA SER A 98 7.76 10.18 -1.70
C SER A 98 9.01 10.95 -1.31
N GLY A 99 9.62 11.62 -2.29
CA GLY A 99 10.75 12.53 -2.11
C GLY A 99 10.35 13.98 -1.87
N ASP A 100 9.05 14.35 -1.97
CA ASP A 100 8.60 15.75 -1.93
C ASP A 100 7.23 15.90 -1.23
N VAL A 101 6.13 15.69 -1.93
CA VAL A 101 4.76 15.88 -1.40
C VAL A 101 4.01 14.55 -1.33
N THR A 102 2.81 14.56 -0.79
CA THR A 102 1.94 13.38 -0.83
C THR A 102 1.45 13.12 -2.24
N HIS A 103 1.49 11.85 -2.65
CA HIS A 103 0.96 11.36 -3.92
C HIS A 103 -0.03 10.22 -3.68
N GLY A 104 -0.90 9.99 -4.65
CA GLY A 104 -1.72 8.77 -4.69
C GLY A 104 -1.04 7.69 -5.53
N PHE A 105 -1.38 6.44 -5.26
CA PHE A 105 -0.98 5.28 -6.03
C PHE A 105 -2.21 4.45 -6.31
N MET A 106 -2.65 4.40 -7.54
CA MET A 106 -3.78 3.57 -7.95
C MET A 106 -3.46 2.90 -9.29
N ILE A 107 -3.64 1.58 -9.33
CA ILE A 107 -3.52 0.82 -10.58
C ILE A 107 -4.93 0.52 -11.09
N ALA A 108 -5.30 1.13 -12.20
CA ALA A 108 -6.63 1.04 -12.77
C ALA A 108 -7.03 -0.42 -13.06
N GLY A 109 -8.27 -0.79 -12.72
CA GLY A 109 -8.79 -2.14 -12.92
C GLY A 109 -8.34 -3.17 -11.88
N THR A 110 -7.68 -2.73 -10.81
CA THR A 110 -7.23 -3.59 -9.70
C THR A 110 -7.68 -3.06 -8.34
N ASN A 111 -7.41 -3.80 -7.27
CA ASN A 111 -7.59 -3.34 -5.91
C ASN A 111 -6.40 -2.52 -5.36
N ALA A 112 -5.37 -2.26 -6.20
CA ALA A 112 -4.21 -1.50 -5.79
C ALA A 112 -4.54 -0.02 -5.65
N ASN A 113 -4.64 0.43 -4.41
CA ASN A 113 -4.93 1.81 -4.03
C ASN A 113 -4.27 2.13 -2.70
N SER A 114 -3.41 3.13 -2.67
CA SER A 114 -2.64 3.53 -1.49
C SER A 114 -2.22 5.00 -1.56
N MET A 115 -1.87 5.56 -0.43
CA MET A 115 -1.21 6.87 -0.33
C MET A 115 0.30 6.69 -0.25
N ILE A 116 1.04 7.59 -0.90
CA ILE A 116 2.49 7.69 -0.78
C ILE A 116 2.80 9.00 -0.05
N VAL A 117 3.16 8.87 1.22
CA VAL A 117 3.38 10.03 2.11
C VAL A 117 4.87 10.24 2.32
N PRO A 118 5.40 11.48 2.15
CA PRO A 118 6.80 11.76 2.41
C PRO A 118 7.14 11.46 3.88
N GLY A 119 8.33 10.91 4.10
CA GLY A 119 8.79 10.50 5.43
C GLY A 119 8.34 9.10 5.85
N TYR A 120 7.47 8.44 5.09
CA TYR A 120 6.96 7.10 5.37
C TYR A 120 7.18 6.16 4.18
N ILE A 121 7.31 4.86 4.48
CA ILE A 121 7.33 3.82 3.46
C ILE A 121 5.96 3.14 3.46
N SER A 122 5.20 3.38 2.40
CA SER A 122 3.91 2.72 2.16
C SER A 122 4.13 1.37 1.49
N GLN A 123 3.33 0.39 1.88
CA GLN A 123 3.38 -0.95 1.28
C GLN A 123 1.98 -1.39 0.86
N PHE A 124 1.91 -2.01 -0.31
CA PHE A 124 0.68 -2.60 -0.84
C PHE A 124 1.00 -3.90 -1.56
N THR A 125 0.18 -4.93 -1.38
CA THR A 125 0.37 -6.22 -2.05
C THR A 125 -0.85 -6.55 -2.91
N THR A 126 -0.60 -6.94 -4.16
CA THR A 126 -1.64 -7.36 -5.11
C THR A 126 -1.15 -8.52 -5.96
N THR A 127 -2.05 -9.10 -6.74
CA THR A 127 -1.76 -10.11 -7.77
C THR A 127 -2.43 -9.68 -9.07
N PHE A 128 -1.70 -9.80 -10.18
CA PHE A 128 -2.24 -9.57 -11.52
C PHE A 128 -2.48 -10.93 -12.18
N GLU A 129 -3.73 -11.29 -12.36
CA GLU A 129 -4.09 -12.61 -12.92
C GLU A 129 -3.85 -12.68 -14.43
N SER A 130 -3.98 -11.57 -15.13
CA SER A 130 -3.88 -11.52 -16.59
C SER A 130 -2.72 -10.66 -17.06
N PRO A 131 -1.98 -11.09 -18.09
CA PRO A 131 -1.04 -10.23 -18.78
C PRO A 131 -1.74 -8.99 -19.39
N GLY A 132 -1.02 -7.89 -19.46
CA GLY A 132 -1.55 -6.65 -20.03
C GLY A 132 -0.87 -5.40 -19.49
N ASP A 133 -1.29 -4.26 -20.03
CA ASP A 133 -0.83 -2.94 -19.61
C ASP A 133 -1.85 -2.31 -18.65
N TYR A 134 -1.44 -2.05 -17.43
CA TYR A 134 -2.27 -1.45 -16.38
C TYR A 134 -1.81 -0.01 -16.14
N LEU A 135 -2.75 0.92 -16.22
CA LEU A 135 -2.45 2.34 -15.97
C LEU A 135 -2.23 2.59 -14.48
N LEU A 136 -1.09 3.18 -14.14
CA LEU A 136 -0.77 3.67 -12.80
C LEU A 136 -1.07 5.17 -12.74
N ILE A 137 -1.90 5.61 -11.81
CA ILE A 137 -2.38 6.98 -11.69
C ILE A 137 -2.05 7.55 -10.31
N CYS A 138 -1.61 8.80 -10.27
CA CYS A 138 -1.61 9.59 -9.06
C CYS A 138 -3.02 10.13 -8.82
N HIS A 139 -3.70 9.68 -7.76
CA HIS A 139 -5.07 10.10 -7.44
C HIS A 139 -5.16 11.14 -6.32
N GLU A 140 -4.02 11.58 -5.78
CA GLU A 140 -3.95 12.62 -4.75
C GLU A 140 -3.31 13.87 -5.33
N PHE A 141 -3.91 15.04 -5.08
CA PHE A 141 -3.41 16.29 -5.63
C PHE A 141 -2.00 16.61 -5.13
N CYS A 142 -1.04 16.60 -6.04
CA CYS A 142 0.39 16.79 -5.77
C CYS A 142 0.98 18.07 -6.38
N GLY A 143 0.15 18.94 -6.95
CA GLY A 143 0.57 20.20 -7.56
C GLY A 143 0.05 20.43 -8.98
N THR A 144 0.58 21.42 -9.67
CA THR A 144 0.07 21.89 -10.98
C THR A 144 0.13 20.84 -12.09
N GLY A 145 1.10 19.93 -12.05
CA GLY A 145 1.25 18.84 -13.01
C GLY A 145 0.54 17.53 -12.62
N HIS A 146 -0.24 17.55 -11.56
CA HIS A 146 -0.94 16.35 -11.05
C HIS A 146 -1.76 15.61 -12.13
N HIS A 147 -2.48 16.32 -12.98
CA HIS A 147 -3.31 15.73 -14.03
C HIS A 147 -2.52 14.94 -15.09
N ALA A 148 -1.21 15.17 -15.21
CA ALA A 148 -0.32 14.49 -16.13
C ALA A 148 0.51 13.38 -15.43
N MET A 149 0.41 13.24 -14.11
CA MET A 149 1.19 12.26 -13.36
C MET A 149 0.61 10.85 -13.47
N HIS A 150 1.19 10.07 -14.36
CA HIS A 150 0.85 8.66 -14.56
C HIS A 150 2.08 7.83 -14.88
N GLY A 151 1.94 6.52 -14.76
CA GLY A 151 2.91 5.51 -15.16
C GLY A 151 2.17 4.27 -15.65
N ARG A 152 2.86 3.16 -15.81
CA ARG A 152 2.23 1.89 -16.19
C ARG A 152 2.89 0.70 -15.51
N VAL A 153 2.07 -0.32 -15.28
CA VAL A 153 2.52 -1.65 -14.88
C VAL A 153 2.25 -2.61 -16.03
N VAL A 154 3.33 -3.13 -16.61
CA VAL A 154 3.28 -4.11 -17.68
C VAL A 154 3.36 -5.50 -17.07
N VAL A 155 2.28 -6.26 -17.17
CA VAL A 155 2.22 -7.64 -16.71
C VAL A 155 2.59 -8.56 -17.86
N ASP A 156 3.81 -9.10 -17.80
CA ASP A 156 4.41 -9.87 -18.90
C ASP A 156 5.01 -11.18 -18.34
N PRO A 157 4.63 -12.36 -18.89
CA PRO A 157 5.23 -13.64 -18.50
C PRO A 157 6.76 -13.70 -18.61
N ALA A 158 7.34 -12.89 -19.50
CA ALA A 158 8.79 -12.77 -19.68
C ALA A 158 9.44 -11.67 -18.83
N ALA A 159 8.69 -11.03 -17.92
CA ALA A 159 9.23 -9.96 -17.07
C ALA A 159 10.43 -10.44 -16.25
N PRO A 160 11.55 -9.71 -16.27
CA PRO A 160 12.73 -10.08 -15.53
C PRO A 160 12.52 -9.88 -14.03
N VAL A 161 12.88 -10.86 -13.22
CA VAL A 161 12.84 -10.80 -11.76
C VAL A 161 14.24 -11.14 -11.22
N ALA A 162 14.81 -10.22 -10.46
CA ALA A 162 16.10 -10.45 -9.82
C ALA A 162 15.95 -11.35 -8.59
N ALA A 163 16.92 -12.22 -8.35
CA ALA A 163 16.97 -12.96 -7.10
C ALA A 163 17.23 -11.99 -5.93
N GLY A 164 16.39 -12.07 -4.89
CA GLY A 164 16.49 -11.23 -3.69
C GLY A 164 17.57 -11.75 -2.75
N ALA A 165 18.40 -10.86 -2.22
CA ALA A 165 19.09 -11.15 -0.98
C ALA A 165 18.09 -11.08 0.18
N ALA A 166 18.23 -11.98 1.17
CA ALA A 166 17.39 -11.95 2.36
C ALA A 166 17.41 -10.54 2.99
N PRO A 167 16.24 -10.00 3.42
CA PRO A 167 16.19 -8.71 4.09
C PRO A 167 17.08 -8.78 5.35
N ALA A 168 17.98 -7.84 5.48
CA ALA A 168 18.67 -7.62 6.75
C ALA A 168 17.61 -7.18 7.77
N HIS A 169 17.20 -8.10 8.63
CA HIS A 169 16.41 -7.80 9.83
C HIS A 169 17.28 -6.92 10.73
N GLN A 170 17.15 -5.60 10.59
CA GLN A 170 17.60 -4.71 11.65
C GLN A 170 16.52 -4.72 12.72
N GLY A 171 16.84 -5.41 13.84
CA GLY A 171 16.00 -5.45 15.01
C GLY A 171 15.69 -4.03 15.48
N ALA A 172 14.41 -3.77 15.66
CA ALA A 172 13.94 -2.61 16.37
C ALA A 172 14.28 -2.77 17.87
N HIS A 173 15.03 -1.85 18.40
CA HIS A 173 15.06 -1.49 19.80
C HIS A 173 14.16 -0.30 20.04
#